data_8d265266032022c36f7fb5402f1229bc
#
_entry.id   8d265266032022c36f7fb5402f1229bc
#
_cell.length_a   1.000
_cell.length_b   1.000
_cell.length_c   1.000
_cell.angle_alpha   90.00
_cell.angle_beta   90.00
_cell.angle_gamma   90.00
#
_symmetry.space_group_name_H-M   'P 1'
#
loop_
_entity.id
_entity.type
_entity.pdbx_description
1 polymer ?
#
loop_
_entity_poly.entity_id
_entity_poly.type
_entity_poly.pdbx_seq_one_letter_code
_entity_poly.pdbx_strand_id
1 'polypeptide(L)'
;QNGVVDCAVTGAGSGYSAGWWEVSTHLMPLPLGGWDPVVTAMNMDRWNSLDADTQSLIQTQIKAEFEDPAWASAQDALTNDVACLTGNGDCPSGEARSMVLVEASDADFTKARDILTSEVLPEWAERAGDDWAARWNASVGQVVGVTIE
;
A
#
# COMPACT_ATOMS: atom_id res chain seq x y z
N GLN A 1 -10.12 16.60 -12.78
CA GLN A 1 -10.47 18.00 -13.16
C GLN A 1 -11.02 18.08 -14.58
N ASN A 2 -10.51 17.30 -15.51
CA ASN A 2 -10.90 17.39 -16.93
C ASN A 2 -12.10 16.47 -17.30
N GLY A 3 -12.70 15.77 -16.36
CA GLY A 3 -13.86 14.89 -16.62
C GLY A 3 -13.55 13.69 -17.53
N VAL A 4 -12.31 13.21 -17.52
CA VAL A 4 -11.87 12.07 -18.36
C VAL A 4 -12.29 10.74 -17.75
N VAL A 5 -12.36 10.67 -16.41
CA VAL A 5 -12.78 9.49 -15.64
C VAL A 5 -13.75 9.91 -14.55
N ASP A 6 -14.66 9.00 -14.19
CA ASP A 6 -15.65 9.22 -13.13
C ASP A 6 -15.14 8.77 -11.75
N CYS A 7 -14.21 7.82 -11.71
CA CYS A 7 -13.58 7.33 -10.48
C CYS A 7 -12.13 6.89 -10.74
N ALA A 8 -11.38 6.75 -9.66
CA ALA A 8 -10.01 6.26 -9.71
C ALA A 8 -9.67 5.47 -8.45
N VAL A 9 -8.68 4.58 -8.55
CA VAL A 9 -8.20 3.75 -7.44
C VAL A 9 -6.79 4.17 -7.08
N THR A 10 -6.57 4.44 -5.78
CA THR A 10 -5.25 4.74 -5.21
C THR A 10 -5.27 4.47 -3.71
N GLY A 11 -4.12 4.46 -3.04
CA GLY A 11 -4.05 4.48 -1.59
C GLY A 11 -4.64 5.78 -1.02
N ALA A 12 -5.30 5.72 0.13
CA ALA A 12 -5.92 6.89 0.75
C ALA A 12 -4.91 8.01 1.03
N GLY A 13 -3.72 7.67 1.55
CA GLY A 13 -2.65 8.65 1.78
C GLY A 13 -2.13 9.30 0.50
N SER A 14 -2.01 8.54 -0.57
CA SER A 14 -1.64 9.08 -1.89
C SER A 14 -2.74 10.01 -2.43
N GLY A 15 -4.00 9.65 -2.26
CA GLY A 15 -5.14 10.49 -2.62
C GLY A 15 -5.17 11.81 -1.84
N TYR A 16 -4.86 11.75 -0.54
CA TYR A 16 -4.76 12.93 0.31
C TYR A 16 -3.61 13.84 -0.14
N SER A 17 -2.41 13.30 -0.28
CA SER A 17 -1.20 14.06 -0.66
C SER A 17 -1.28 14.67 -2.05
N ALA A 18 -1.92 13.98 -3.00
CA ALA A 18 -2.12 14.45 -4.36
C ALA A 18 -3.32 15.39 -4.55
N GLY A 19 -4.06 15.70 -3.49
CA GLY A 19 -5.18 16.62 -3.55
C GLY A 19 -6.41 16.09 -4.29
N TRP A 20 -6.64 14.77 -4.32
CA TRP A 20 -7.79 14.20 -5.03
C TRP A 20 -9.13 14.62 -4.42
N TRP A 21 -9.13 14.96 -3.14
CA TRP A 21 -10.28 15.53 -2.43
C TRP A 21 -10.79 16.87 -3.01
N GLU A 22 -9.98 17.56 -3.83
CA GLU A 22 -10.41 18.80 -4.52
C GLU A 22 -11.38 18.51 -5.66
N VAL A 23 -11.36 17.30 -6.22
CA VAL A 23 -12.14 16.92 -7.41
C VAL A 23 -13.01 15.68 -7.20
N SER A 24 -12.79 14.95 -6.12
CA SER A 24 -13.57 13.74 -5.75
C SER A 24 -14.37 14.01 -4.49
N THR A 25 -15.60 13.57 -4.48
CA THR A 25 -16.56 13.85 -3.40
C THR A 25 -16.77 12.66 -2.46
N HIS A 26 -16.45 11.45 -2.90
CA HIS A 26 -16.70 10.21 -2.18
C HIS A 26 -15.42 9.37 -2.08
N LEU A 27 -15.28 8.65 -0.97
CA LEU A 27 -14.22 7.70 -0.72
C LEU A 27 -14.82 6.36 -0.30
N MET A 28 -14.47 5.28 -0.98
CA MET A 28 -14.78 3.91 -0.59
C MET A 28 -13.46 3.19 -0.25
N PRO A 29 -13.15 2.98 1.03
CA PRO A 29 -11.89 2.35 1.47
C PRO A 29 -11.99 0.83 1.36
N LEU A 30 -12.00 0.30 0.14
CA LEU A 30 -11.96 -1.13 -0.13
C LEU A 30 -10.51 -1.56 -0.35
N PRO A 31 -9.98 -2.58 0.34
CA PRO A 31 -8.61 -3.05 0.21
C PRO A 31 -8.41 -3.84 -1.10
N LEU A 32 -8.29 -3.13 -2.21
CA LEU A 32 -8.08 -3.70 -3.55
C LEU A 32 -6.60 -3.86 -3.92
N GLY A 33 -5.70 -3.31 -3.12
CA GLY A 33 -4.26 -3.35 -3.35
C GLY A 33 -3.51 -3.99 -2.19
N GLY A 34 -2.22 -4.16 -2.39
CA GLY A 34 -1.29 -4.61 -1.37
C GLY A 34 -0.42 -3.49 -0.84
N TRP A 35 0.54 -3.86 -0.03
CA TRP A 35 1.61 -2.98 0.41
C TRP A 35 2.57 -2.71 -0.73
N ASP A 36 2.91 -1.47 -0.93
CA ASP A 36 3.84 -1.02 -1.96
C ASP A 36 5.21 -0.77 -1.31
N PRO A 37 6.18 -1.69 -1.43
CA PRO A 37 7.46 -1.52 -0.78
C PRO A 37 8.24 -0.39 -1.45
N VAL A 38 8.51 0.66 -0.69
CA VAL A 38 9.40 1.74 -1.09
C VAL A 38 10.83 1.34 -0.78
N VAL A 39 11.72 1.43 -1.77
CA VAL A 39 13.12 1.04 -1.61
C VAL A 39 14.06 2.23 -1.82
N THR A 40 15.06 2.33 -0.95
CA THR A 40 16.21 3.23 -1.15
C THR A 40 17.37 2.41 -1.71
N ALA A 41 17.89 2.79 -2.86
CA ALA A 41 18.96 2.08 -3.52
C ALA A 41 20.16 3.01 -3.80
N MET A 42 21.35 2.45 -3.70
CA MET A 42 22.60 3.13 -4.06
C MET A 42 23.34 2.32 -5.13
N ASN A 43 24.03 3.01 -6.03
CA ASN A 43 24.92 2.35 -6.99
C ASN A 43 26.02 1.56 -6.24
N MET A 44 26.25 0.30 -6.64
CA MET A 44 27.16 -0.61 -5.94
C MET A 44 28.60 -0.13 -5.92
N ASP A 45 29.10 0.51 -6.99
CA ASP A 45 30.48 1.03 -6.99
C ASP A 45 30.65 2.16 -5.97
N ARG A 46 29.60 3.00 -5.82
CA ARG A 46 29.58 4.05 -4.80
C ARG A 46 29.48 3.46 -3.39
N TRP A 47 28.63 2.47 -3.20
CA TRP A 47 28.55 1.76 -1.92
C TRP A 47 29.87 1.14 -1.52
N ASN A 48 30.50 0.42 -2.44
CA ASN A 48 31.79 -0.25 -2.22
C ASN A 48 32.97 0.72 -2.05
N SER A 49 32.82 1.99 -2.44
CA SER A 49 33.83 3.02 -2.20
C SER A 49 33.79 3.62 -0.79
N LEU A 50 32.74 3.32 -0.02
CA LEU A 50 32.64 3.70 1.39
C LEU A 50 33.42 2.71 2.24
N ASP A 51 34.00 3.20 3.34
CA ASP A 51 34.58 2.32 4.35
C ASP A 51 33.49 1.54 5.12
N ALA A 52 33.87 0.46 5.77
CA ALA A 52 32.95 -0.44 6.46
C ALA A 52 32.19 0.25 7.61
N ASP A 53 32.83 1.18 8.30
CA ASP A 53 32.21 1.91 9.42
C ASP A 53 31.12 2.84 8.88
N THR A 54 31.37 3.53 7.79
CA THR A 54 30.38 4.38 7.10
C THR A 54 29.22 3.54 6.57
N GLN A 55 29.48 2.38 5.94
CA GLN A 55 28.43 1.48 5.47
C GLN A 55 27.55 1.01 6.64
N SER A 56 28.16 0.58 7.73
CA SER A 56 27.44 0.13 8.94
C SER A 56 26.62 1.25 9.58
N LEU A 57 27.19 2.46 9.64
CA LEU A 57 26.47 3.63 10.15
C LEU A 57 25.23 3.94 9.32
N ILE A 58 25.35 3.98 7.99
CA ILE A 58 24.23 4.25 7.09
C ILE A 58 23.11 3.21 7.30
N GLN A 59 23.44 1.92 7.29
CA GLN A 59 22.45 0.86 7.47
C GLN A 59 21.76 0.95 8.83
N THR A 60 22.53 1.20 9.89
CA THR A 60 21.98 1.31 11.24
C THR A 60 21.05 2.50 11.38
N GLN A 61 21.44 3.67 10.85
CA GLN A 61 20.64 4.88 10.94
C GLN A 61 19.38 4.79 10.07
N ILE A 62 19.46 4.26 8.84
CA ILE A 62 18.27 4.06 8.00
C ILE A 62 17.28 3.11 8.70
N LYS A 63 17.77 2.03 9.28
CA LYS A 63 16.92 1.10 10.00
C LYS A 63 16.24 1.77 11.21
N ALA A 64 17.01 2.40 12.08
CA ALA A 64 16.50 2.95 13.33
C ALA A 64 15.61 4.19 13.16
N GLU A 65 15.99 5.10 12.25
CA GLU A 65 15.35 6.40 12.12
C GLU A 65 14.27 6.43 11.02
N PHE A 66 14.26 5.45 10.12
CA PHE A 66 13.31 5.43 9.01
C PHE A 66 12.50 4.13 8.93
N GLU A 67 13.17 2.96 8.79
CA GLU A 67 12.45 1.71 8.54
C GLU A 67 11.58 1.28 9.74
N ASP A 68 12.16 1.20 10.93
CA ASP A 68 11.44 0.74 12.11
C ASP A 68 10.26 1.66 12.47
N PRO A 69 10.37 3.01 12.47
CA PRO A 69 9.23 3.90 12.65
C PRO A 69 8.18 3.81 11.54
N ALA A 70 8.60 3.66 10.27
CA ALA A 70 7.68 3.53 9.14
C ALA A 70 6.82 2.25 9.26
N TRP A 71 7.45 1.13 9.58
CA TRP A 71 6.72 -0.13 9.80
C TRP A 71 5.82 -0.09 11.04
N ALA A 72 6.26 0.55 12.12
CA ALA A 72 5.45 0.70 13.32
C ALA A 72 4.18 1.52 13.09
N SER A 73 4.24 2.54 12.24
CA SER A 73 3.10 3.42 11.93
C SER A 73 2.23 2.94 10.77
N ALA A 74 2.65 1.92 10.05
CA ALA A 74 2.03 1.54 8.78
C ALA A 74 0.54 1.16 8.91
N GLN A 75 0.14 0.50 9.99
CA GLN A 75 -1.27 0.12 10.21
C GLN A 75 -2.14 1.32 10.58
N ASP A 76 -1.61 2.19 11.44
CA ASP A 76 -2.33 3.41 11.85
C ASP A 76 -2.51 4.35 10.67
N ALA A 77 -1.55 4.40 9.75
CA ALA A 77 -1.62 5.22 8.54
C ALA A 77 -2.87 4.93 7.71
N LEU A 78 -3.26 3.66 7.55
CA LEU A 78 -4.48 3.30 6.80
C LEU A 78 -5.75 3.94 7.39
N THR A 79 -5.89 3.92 8.69
CA THR A 79 -7.04 4.52 9.39
C THR A 79 -6.96 6.04 9.37
N ASN A 80 -5.79 6.59 9.64
CA ASN A 80 -5.54 8.03 9.67
C ASN A 80 -5.75 8.68 8.30
N ASP A 81 -5.31 8.04 7.23
CA ASP A 81 -5.46 8.57 5.87
C ASP A 81 -6.93 8.65 5.44
N VAL A 82 -7.75 7.66 5.81
CA VAL A 82 -9.20 7.71 5.61
C VAL A 82 -9.82 8.82 6.45
N ALA A 83 -9.42 8.97 7.72
CA ALA A 83 -9.88 10.04 8.59
C ALA A 83 -9.51 11.42 8.03
N CYS A 84 -8.28 11.58 7.50
CA CYS A 84 -7.85 12.81 6.86
C CYS A 84 -8.73 13.20 5.65
N LEU A 85 -9.11 12.23 4.83
CA LEU A 85 -9.94 12.50 3.64
C LEU A 85 -11.41 12.77 3.99
N THR A 86 -11.93 12.17 5.04
CA THR A 86 -13.36 12.21 5.36
C THR A 86 -13.72 13.15 6.52
N GLY A 87 -12.75 13.52 7.34
CA GLY A 87 -12.97 14.27 8.58
C GLY A 87 -13.56 13.41 9.70
N ASN A 88 -13.61 12.10 9.57
CA ASN A 88 -14.14 11.17 10.56
C ASN A 88 -13.05 10.64 11.48
N GLY A 89 -12.37 11.51 12.21
CA GLY A 89 -11.31 11.18 13.15
C GLY A 89 -10.13 12.15 13.10
N ASP A 90 -9.06 11.80 13.78
CA ASP A 90 -7.85 12.60 13.80
C ASP A 90 -7.08 12.52 12.49
N CYS A 91 -6.58 13.66 12.02
CA CYS A 91 -5.74 13.75 10.83
C CYS A 91 -4.33 14.23 11.19
N PRO A 92 -3.40 13.31 11.49
CA PRO A 92 -2.04 13.70 11.85
C PRO A 92 -1.23 14.23 10.64
N SER A 93 -1.68 13.96 9.42
CA SER A 93 -1.02 14.40 8.20
C SER A 93 -1.35 15.84 7.77
N GLY A 94 -2.23 16.54 8.49
CA GLY A 94 -2.59 17.93 8.18
C GLY A 94 -4.04 18.27 8.49
N GLU A 95 -4.70 18.98 7.59
CA GLU A 95 -6.11 19.37 7.76
C GLU A 95 -7.04 18.26 7.23
N ALA A 96 -8.03 17.89 8.04
CA ALA A 96 -9.07 16.97 7.62
C ALA A 96 -9.92 17.55 6.45
N ARG A 97 -10.35 16.68 5.55
CA ARG A 97 -11.20 17.00 4.41
C ARG A 97 -12.63 16.51 4.68
N SER A 98 -13.52 16.65 3.73
CA SER A 98 -14.94 16.38 3.91
C SER A 98 -15.53 15.45 2.84
N MET A 99 -14.73 14.50 2.34
CA MET A 99 -15.24 13.48 1.43
C MET A 99 -16.28 12.61 2.14
N VAL A 100 -17.29 12.21 1.41
CA VAL A 100 -18.32 11.30 1.92
C VAL A 100 -17.74 9.89 1.97
N LEU A 101 -17.70 9.31 3.18
CA LEU A 101 -17.32 7.91 3.35
C LEU A 101 -18.41 7.00 2.83
N VAL A 102 -18.05 6.12 1.90
CA VAL A 102 -18.92 5.04 1.42
C VAL A 102 -18.40 3.74 2.02
N GLU A 103 -19.16 3.15 2.91
CA GLU A 103 -18.78 1.89 3.53
C GLU A 103 -18.87 0.73 2.53
N ALA A 104 -17.82 -0.09 2.46
CA ALA A 104 -17.85 -1.31 1.69
C ALA A 104 -18.70 -2.37 2.42
N SER A 105 -19.55 -3.05 1.68
CA SER A 105 -20.37 -4.16 2.20
C SER A 105 -19.59 -5.48 2.22
N ASP A 106 -20.07 -6.46 2.98
CA ASP A 106 -19.52 -7.83 2.97
C ASP A 106 -19.52 -8.44 1.56
N ALA A 107 -20.50 -8.08 0.74
CA ALA A 107 -20.57 -8.51 -0.65
C ALA A 107 -19.44 -7.91 -1.51
N ASP A 108 -19.03 -6.68 -1.24
CA ASP A 108 -17.90 -6.03 -1.93
C ASP A 108 -16.58 -6.72 -1.56
N PHE A 109 -16.37 -7.02 -0.27
CA PHE A 109 -15.20 -7.77 0.18
C PHE A 109 -15.16 -9.19 -0.43
N THR A 110 -16.29 -9.89 -0.45
CA THR A 110 -16.40 -11.21 -1.07
C THR A 110 -16.06 -11.13 -2.54
N LYS A 111 -16.64 -10.17 -3.27
CA LYS A 111 -16.39 -10.00 -4.70
C LYS A 111 -14.93 -9.65 -5.00
N ALA A 112 -14.30 -8.79 -4.19
CA ALA A 112 -12.88 -8.46 -4.33
C ALA A 112 -12.00 -9.71 -4.15
N ARG A 113 -12.30 -10.53 -3.14
CA ARG A 113 -11.59 -11.79 -2.88
C ARG A 113 -11.78 -12.81 -4.02
N ASP A 114 -12.99 -12.95 -4.53
CA ASP A 114 -13.28 -13.84 -5.66
C ASP A 114 -12.46 -13.46 -6.91
N ILE A 115 -12.41 -12.17 -7.23
CA ILE A 115 -11.59 -11.66 -8.36
C ILE A 115 -10.10 -11.92 -8.10
N LEU A 116 -9.62 -11.68 -6.88
CA LEU A 116 -8.22 -11.97 -6.52
C LEU A 116 -7.87 -13.44 -6.79
N THR A 117 -8.74 -14.36 -6.36
CA THR A 117 -8.50 -15.81 -6.47
C THR A 117 -8.71 -16.37 -7.88
N SER A 118 -9.74 -15.91 -8.59
CA SER A 118 -10.11 -16.49 -9.88
C SER A 118 -9.40 -15.86 -11.07
N GLU A 119 -8.91 -14.65 -10.94
CA GLU A 119 -8.35 -13.89 -12.06
C GLU A 119 -6.94 -13.35 -11.75
N VAL A 120 -6.78 -12.55 -10.71
CA VAL A 120 -5.53 -11.81 -10.48
C VAL A 120 -4.36 -12.73 -10.15
N LEU A 121 -4.54 -13.67 -9.21
CA LEU A 121 -3.47 -14.58 -8.80
C LEU A 121 -3.07 -15.58 -9.89
N PRO A 122 -3.99 -16.20 -10.63
CA PRO A 122 -3.62 -17.06 -11.77
C PRO A 122 -2.84 -16.30 -12.85
N GLU A 123 -3.30 -15.12 -13.26
CA GLU A 123 -2.56 -14.29 -14.21
C GLU A 123 -1.19 -13.85 -13.70
N TRP A 124 -1.09 -13.54 -12.43
CA TRP A 124 0.20 -13.21 -11.82
C TRP A 124 1.13 -14.42 -11.82
N ALA A 125 0.65 -15.61 -11.45
CA ALA A 125 1.43 -16.85 -11.41
C ALA A 125 1.95 -17.21 -12.81
N GLU A 126 1.12 -17.08 -13.85
CA GLU A 126 1.53 -17.32 -15.24
C GLU A 126 2.70 -16.40 -15.65
N ARG A 127 2.65 -15.12 -15.25
CA ARG A 127 3.73 -14.17 -15.56
C ARG A 127 4.97 -14.34 -14.69
N ALA A 128 4.79 -14.65 -13.41
CA ALA A 128 5.89 -14.75 -12.44
C ALA A 128 6.62 -16.09 -12.49
N GLY A 129 5.91 -17.16 -12.86
CA GLY A 129 6.41 -18.53 -12.95
C GLY A 129 6.24 -19.34 -11.66
N ASP A 130 6.39 -20.66 -11.79
CA ASP A 130 6.08 -21.66 -10.75
C ASP A 130 6.84 -21.44 -9.43
N ASP A 131 8.09 -21.00 -9.51
CA ASP A 131 8.91 -20.73 -8.31
C ASP A 131 8.29 -19.62 -7.44
N TRP A 132 7.73 -18.59 -8.06
CA TRP A 132 7.08 -17.50 -7.34
C TRP A 132 5.70 -17.88 -6.82
N ALA A 133 4.94 -18.68 -7.58
CA ALA A 133 3.68 -19.26 -7.14
C ALA A 133 3.89 -20.15 -5.90
N ALA A 134 4.92 -21.00 -5.91
CA ALA A 134 5.28 -21.81 -4.75
C ALA A 134 5.68 -20.96 -3.53
N ARG A 135 6.44 -19.87 -3.74
CA ARG A 135 6.80 -18.92 -2.65
C ARG A 135 5.58 -18.21 -2.10
N TRP A 136 4.67 -17.77 -2.94
CA TRP A 136 3.38 -17.20 -2.50
C TRP A 136 2.65 -18.19 -1.59
N ASN A 137 2.45 -19.43 -2.04
CA ASN A 137 1.76 -20.46 -1.29
C ASN A 137 2.44 -20.81 0.05
N ALA A 138 3.76 -20.71 0.11
CA ALA A 138 4.54 -20.97 1.33
C ALA A 138 4.62 -19.78 2.30
N SER A 139 4.23 -18.58 1.90
CA SER A 139 4.38 -17.35 2.70
C SER A 139 3.08 -16.55 2.79
N VAL A 140 2.89 -15.56 1.92
CA VAL A 140 1.74 -14.64 1.95
C VAL A 140 0.43 -15.38 1.83
N GLY A 141 0.35 -16.38 0.97
CA GLY A 141 -0.86 -17.19 0.77
C GLY A 141 -1.36 -17.86 2.06
N GLN A 142 -0.46 -18.29 2.95
CA GLN A 142 -0.81 -18.84 4.25
C GLN A 142 -1.43 -17.78 5.18
N VAL A 143 -0.88 -16.57 5.14
CA VAL A 143 -1.34 -15.46 6.01
C VAL A 143 -2.72 -14.95 5.60
N VAL A 144 -2.92 -14.77 4.29
CA VAL A 144 -4.17 -14.21 3.75
C VAL A 144 -5.23 -15.29 3.46
N GLY A 145 -4.87 -16.57 3.59
CA GLY A 145 -5.76 -17.69 3.34
C GLY A 145 -6.18 -17.83 1.88
N VAL A 146 -5.27 -17.54 0.94
CA VAL A 146 -5.48 -17.63 -0.51
C VAL A 146 -4.27 -18.27 -1.16
N THR A 147 -4.46 -19.44 -1.76
CA THR A 147 -3.40 -20.20 -2.47
C THR A 147 -3.64 -20.23 -3.98
N ILE A 148 -2.58 -20.41 -4.73
CA ILE A 148 -2.58 -20.63 -6.17
C ILE A 148 -2.56 -22.15 -6.40
N GLU A 149 -3.49 -22.65 -7.20
CA GLU A 149 -3.57 -24.05 -7.62
C GLU A 149 -2.65 -24.36 -8.80
#